data_f51c096919104cd0fefa7eeb5c8e6d1e
#
_entry.id   f51c096919104cd0fefa7eeb5c8e6d1e
#
_cell.length_a   1.000
_cell.length_b   1.000
_cell.length_c   1.000
_cell.angle_alpha   90.00
_cell.angle_beta   90.00
_cell.angle_gamma   90.00
#
_symmetry.space_group_name_H-M   'P 1'
#
loop_
_entity.id
_entity.type
_entity.pdbx_description
1 polymer ?
#
loop_
_entity_poly.entity_id
_entity_poly.type
_entity_poly.pdbx_seq_one_letter_code
_entity_poly.pdbx_strand_id
1 'polypeptide(L)'
;MAIIIDVEHYGGRRAYLAHLRARVLYAMGSYDWVRQIQWSAVRRVAFVCQGNICRSPYAGGRARLHGISAISFGIQTVDGSAADPAALRNAFNRGVDLSGHRAARFDKSLIAPNDLVMVFEPRHLVEIVRQGVTAGAGITLIGIWTKPRRPHIQDPYGRSDRYFQQCFSEIDLYIDALAKRLAEHHAPAGAAVMGCHSEVTSSLKNASSE
;
A
#
# COMPACT_ATOMS: atom_id res chain seq x y z
N MET A 1 -16.13 26.14 18.12
CA MET A 1 -16.15 24.67 18.24
C MET A 1 -14.70 24.17 18.10
N ALA A 2 -14.10 23.72 19.21
CA ALA A 2 -12.71 23.24 19.19
C ALA A 2 -12.68 21.89 18.47
N ILE A 3 -11.91 21.77 17.38
CA ILE A 3 -11.67 20.51 16.71
C ILE A 3 -10.78 19.66 17.62
N ILE A 4 -11.37 18.70 18.32
CA ILE A 4 -10.61 17.73 19.11
C ILE A 4 -9.97 16.76 18.12
N ILE A 5 -8.67 16.91 17.89
CA ILE A 5 -7.93 16.02 17.04
C ILE A 5 -7.60 14.75 17.84
N ASP A 6 -8.13 13.61 17.42
CA ASP A 6 -7.75 12.30 17.97
C ASP A 6 -6.32 11.96 17.54
N VAL A 7 -5.34 12.42 18.31
CA VAL A 7 -3.92 12.18 18.02
C VAL A 7 -3.53 10.71 18.15
N GLU A 8 -4.31 9.89 18.85
CA GLU A 8 -4.08 8.44 18.95
C GLU A 8 -4.31 7.75 17.62
N HIS A 9 -5.24 8.28 16.81
CA HIS A 9 -5.45 7.83 15.42
C HIS A 9 -4.17 7.90 14.55
N TYR A 10 -3.23 8.77 14.94
CA TYR A 10 -1.93 8.93 14.25
C TYR A 10 -0.78 8.26 14.99
N GLY A 11 -1.02 7.59 16.12
CA GLY A 11 0.03 7.02 16.96
C GLY A 11 0.65 8.02 17.95
N GLY A 12 -0.10 9.09 18.31
CA GLY A 12 0.29 10.09 19.30
C GLY A 12 0.73 11.44 18.70
N ARG A 13 0.98 12.43 19.57
CA ARG A 13 1.27 13.83 19.17
C ARG A 13 2.45 13.98 18.24
N ARG A 14 3.58 13.29 18.52
CA ARG A 14 4.78 13.35 17.67
C ARG A 14 4.52 12.78 16.28
N ALA A 15 3.80 11.67 16.20
CA ALA A 15 3.43 11.04 14.95
C ALA A 15 2.44 11.91 14.15
N TYR A 16 1.51 12.57 14.81
CA TYR A 16 0.62 13.55 14.19
C TYR A 16 1.40 14.72 13.58
N LEU A 17 2.37 15.29 14.29
CA LEU A 17 3.23 16.35 13.74
C LEU A 17 4.06 15.87 12.56
N ALA A 18 4.62 14.66 12.62
CA ALA A 18 5.33 14.06 11.50
C ALA A 18 4.41 13.85 10.29
N HIS A 19 3.15 13.42 10.52
CA HIS A 19 2.14 13.31 9.48
C HIS A 19 1.81 14.66 8.83
N LEU A 20 1.58 15.71 9.64
CA LEU A 20 1.33 17.06 9.13
C LEU A 20 2.49 17.58 8.29
N ARG A 21 3.72 17.45 8.80
CA ARG A 21 4.92 17.83 8.04
C ARG A 21 4.99 17.09 6.71
N ALA A 22 4.77 15.78 6.70
CA ALA A 22 4.79 14.98 5.48
C ALA A 22 3.69 15.41 4.49
N ARG A 23 2.51 15.80 4.97
CA ARG A 23 1.42 16.33 4.13
C ARG A 23 1.78 17.68 3.51
N VAL A 24 2.39 18.59 4.28
CA VAL A 24 2.85 19.89 3.77
C VAL A 24 3.90 19.68 2.68
N LEU A 25 4.93 18.88 2.94
CA LEU A 25 5.97 18.56 1.96
C LEU A 25 5.39 17.87 0.71
N TYR A 26 4.38 17.00 0.89
CA TYR A 26 3.68 16.40 -0.23
C TYR A 26 2.92 17.44 -1.06
N ALA A 27 2.22 18.38 -0.40
CA ALA A 27 1.49 19.47 -1.08
C ALA A 27 2.42 20.44 -1.81
N MET A 28 3.63 20.61 -1.29
CA MET A 28 4.70 21.44 -1.92
C MET A 28 5.43 20.72 -3.07
N GLY A 29 5.02 19.49 -3.45
CA GLY A 29 5.64 18.76 -4.56
C GLY A 29 6.95 18.03 -4.21
N SER A 30 7.40 18.05 -2.95
CA SER A 30 8.66 17.39 -2.55
C SER A 30 8.70 15.89 -2.84
N TYR A 31 7.55 15.28 -3.08
CA TYR A 31 7.40 13.84 -3.37
C TYR A 31 6.78 13.57 -4.74
N ASP A 32 6.82 14.51 -5.69
CA ASP A 32 6.19 14.30 -7.01
C ASP A 32 6.84 13.16 -7.79
N TRP A 33 8.16 12.97 -7.64
CA TRP A 33 8.90 11.89 -8.28
C TRP A 33 8.43 10.50 -7.85
N VAL A 34 7.95 10.30 -6.59
CA VAL A 34 7.42 9.01 -6.11
C VAL A 34 6.05 8.65 -6.71
N ARG A 35 5.47 9.52 -7.52
CA ARG A 35 4.21 9.30 -8.24
C ARG A 35 4.45 8.76 -9.65
N GLN A 36 5.69 8.78 -10.11
CA GLN A 36 6.09 8.31 -11.44
C GLN A 36 6.28 6.79 -11.42
N ILE A 37 5.16 6.06 -11.43
CA ILE A 37 5.15 4.60 -11.39
C ILE A 37 4.77 4.05 -12.75
N GLN A 38 5.57 3.10 -13.24
CA GLN A 38 5.29 2.33 -14.46
C GLN A 38 4.41 1.12 -14.10
N TRP A 39 3.12 1.35 -13.86
CA TRP A 39 2.18 0.35 -13.34
C TRP A 39 2.12 -0.91 -14.19
N SER A 40 2.15 -0.81 -15.52
CA SER A 40 2.16 -1.95 -16.44
C SER A 40 3.42 -2.81 -16.36
N ALA A 41 4.52 -2.24 -15.86
CA ALA A 41 5.78 -2.96 -15.66
C ALA A 41 5.85 -3.70 -14.31
N VAL A 42 4.99 -3.38 -13.34
CA VAL A 42 5.04 -3.99 -12.01
C VAL A 42 4.78 -5.49 -12.09
N ARG A 43 5.71 -6.30 -11.59
CA ARG A 43 5.56 -7.77 -11.50
C ARG A 43 5.57 -8.27 -10.06
N ARG A 44 6.22 -7.53 -9.17
CA ARG A 44 6.30 -7.84 -7.74
C ARG A 44 6.34 -6.55 -6.94
N VAL A 45 5.82 -6.58 -5.71
CA VAL A 45 5.86 -5.43 -4.79
C VAL A 45 6.77 -5.75 -3.61
N ALA A 46 7.75 -4.88 -3.36
CA ALA A 46 8.62 -4.95 -2.21
C ALA A 46 8.18 -3.92 -1.15
N PHE A 47 7.62 -4.40 -0.04
CA PHE A 47 7.23 -3.54 1.07
C PHE A 47 8.39 -3.35 2.04
N VAL A 48 8.77 -2.10 2.33
CA VAL A 48 9.92 -1.80 3.20
C VAL A 48 9.49 -0.88 4.35
N CYS A 49 9.68 -1.34 5.58
CA CYS A 49 9.47 -0.53 6.78
C CYS A 49 10.74 -0.46 7.65
N GLN A 50 10.63 -0.03 8.90
CA GLN A 50 11.79 0.09 9.79
C GLN A 50 12.38 -1.27 10.14
N GLY A 51 11.57 -2.17 10.75
CA GLY A 51 12.04 -3.40 11.38
C GLY A 51 11.61 -4.70 10.70
N ASN A 52 10.78 -4.66 9.65
CA ASN A 52 10.19 -5.85 9.01
C ASN A 52 9.50 -6.83 9.97
N ILE A 53 8.93 -6.32 11.07
CA ILE A 53 8.23 -7.15 12.07
C ILE A 53 6.75 -6.77 12.26
N CYS A 54 6.29 -5.62 11.72
CA CYS A 54 4.90 -5.17 11.83
C CYS A 54 4.30 -4.85 10.45
N ARG A 55 4.56 -3.63 9.92
CA ARG A 55 3.88 -3.06 8.75
C ARG A 55 4.18 -3.80 7.45
N SER A 56 5.44 -3.96 7.09
CA SER A 56 5.82 -4.55 5.80
C SER A 56 5.48 -6.04 5.68
N PRO A 57 5.64 -6.90 6.74
CA PRO A 57 5.19 -8.28 6.63
C PRO A 57 3.66 -8.38 6.51
N TYR A 58 2.91 -7.53 7.24
CA TYR A 58 1.46 -7.48 7.14
C TYR A 58 1.02 -7.06 5.73
N ALA A 59 1.57 -5.97 5.19
CA ALA A 59 1.27 -5.52 3.83
C ALA A 59 1.60 -6.59 2.78
N GLY A 60 2.74 -7.27 2.91
CA GLY A 60 3.12 -8.38 2.04
C GLY A 60 2.15 -9.57 2.12
N GLY A 61 1.74 -9.94 3.33
CA GLY A 61 0.74 -10.99 3.55
C GLY A 61 -0.61 -10.62 2.93
N ARG A 62 -1.10 -9.42 3.21
CA ARG A 62 -2.35 -8.89 2.67
C ARG A 62 -2.33 -8.82 1.13
N ALA A 63 -1.22 -8.35 0.54
CA ALA A 63 -1.05 -8.30 -0.91
C ALA A 63 -1.12 -9.69 -1.56
N ARG A 64 -0.51 -10.71 -0.95
CA ARG A 64 -0.60 -12.09 -1.43
C ARG A 64 -2.02 -12.65 -1.41
N LEU A 65 -2.87 -12.26 -0.45
CA LEU A 65 -4.29 -12.62 -0.46
C LEU A 65 -5.06 -12.03 -1.67
N HIS A 66 -4.57 -10.93 -2.25
CA HIS A 66 -5.08 -10.37 -3.50
C HIS A 66 -4.38 -10.94 -4.76
N GLY A 67 -3.58 -12.00 -4.64
CA GLY A 67 -2.83 -12.57 -5.76
C GLY A 67 -1.64 -11.75 -6.22
N ILE A 68 -1.23 -10.73 -5.45
CA ILE A 68 -0.09 -9.88 -5.77
C ILE A 68 1.20 -10.57 -5.30
N SER A 69 2.17 -10.76 -6.20
CA SER A 69 3.52 -11.20 -5.82
C SER A 69 4.16 -10.15 -4.91
N ALA A 70 4.53 -10.52 -3.68
CA ALA A 70 5.01 -9.57 -2.69
C ALA A 70 6.12 -10.15 -1.81
N ILE A 71 7.11 -9.29 -1.53
CA ILE A 71 8.20 -9.51 -0.57
C ILE A 71 8.24 -8.37 0.44
N SER A 72 8.92 -8.55 1.55
CA SER A 72 9.04 -7.50 2.57
C SER A 72 10.40 -7.46 3.23
N PHE A 73 10.83 -6.25 3.61
CA PHE A 73 12.14 -5.98 4.20
C PHE A 73 12.07 -4.93 5.32
N GLY A 74 13.14 -4.87 6.12
CA GLY A 74 13.39 -3.84 7.13
C GLY A 74 14.66 -3.06 6.85
N ILE A 75 14.63 -1.74 7.04
CA ILE A 75 15.82 -0.89 6.93
C ILE A 75 16.81 -1.22 8.05
N GLN A 76 16.28 -1.35 9.28
CA GLN A 76 17.04 -1.71 10.46
C GLN A 76 16.35 -2.88 11.16
N THR A 77 16.80 -4.08 10.90
CA THR A 77 16.24 -5.29 11.48
C THR A 77 17.36 -6.27 11.84
N VAL A 78 17.03 -7.21 12.71
CA VAL A 78 17.83 -8.42 12.95
C VAL A 78 17.24 -9.51 12.07
N ASP A 79 18.04 -10.02 11.14
CA ASP A 79 17.61 -11.07 10.22
C ASP A 79 17.14 -12.31 10.98
N GLY A 80 16.07 -12.92 10.49
CA GLY A 80 15.46 -14.09 11.11
C GLY A 80 14.52 -13.80 12.27
N SER A 81 14.38 -12.55 12.73
CA SER A 81 13.43 -12.18 13.79
C SER A 81 12.00 -12.53 13.39
N ALA A 82 11.22 -13.06 14.34
CA ALA A 82 9.79 -13.28 14.14
C ALA A 82 9.04 -11.93 14.03
N ALA A 83 7.83 -11.97 13.49
CA ALA A 83 6.92 -10.82 13.55
C ALA A 83 6.60 -10.47 15.02
N ASP A 84 6.35 -9.17 15.25
CA ASP A 84 5.97 -8.68 16.59
C ASP A 84 4.70 -9.39 17.10
N PRO A 85 4.62 -9.77 18.40
CA PRO A 85 3.46 -10.49 18.93
C PRO A 85 2.12 -9.78 18.73
N ALA A 86 2.08 -8.44 18.83
CA ALA A 86 0.87 -7.68 18.57
C ALA A 86 0.54 -7.65 17.07
N ALA A 87 1.57 -7.60 16.20
CA ALA A 87 1.40 -7.74 14.76
C ALA A 87 0.84 -9.11 14.38
N LEU A 88 1.35 -10.20 14.97
CA LEU A 88 0.85 -11.57 14.77
C LEU A 88 -0.64 -11.66 15.10
N ARG A 89 -1.05 -11.23 16.31
CA ARG A 89 -2.47 -11.26 16.73
C ARG A 89 -3.37 -10.44 15.82
N ASN A 90 -2.98 -9.20 15.52
CA ASN A 90 -3.78 -8.31 14.70
C ASN A 90 -3.86 -8.77 13.24
N ALA A 91 -2.81 -9.38 12.69
CA ALA A 91 -2.78 -9.95 11.35
C ALA A 91 -3.69 -11.19 11.27
N PHE A 92 -3.60 -12.10 12.23
CA PHE A 92 -4.43 -13.31 12.30
C PHE A 92 -5.92 -12.98 12.31
N ASN A 93 -6.35 -12.00 13.10
CA ASN A 93 -7.74 -11.53 13.15
C ASN A 93 -8.25 -10.95 11.81
N ARG A 94 -7.34 -10.70 10.86
CA ARG A 94 -7.62 -10.17 9.51
C ARG A 94 -7.34 -11.19 8.40
N GLY A 95 -7.14 -12.46 8.78
CA GLY A 95 -6.88 -13.57 7.85
C GLY A 95 -5.48 -13.56 7.25
N VAL A 96 -4.53 -12.82 7.83
CA VAL A 96 -3.12 -12.81 7.40
C VAL A 96 -2.28 -13.59 8.39
N ASP A 97 -1.73 -14.73 7.96
CA ASP A 97 -0.81 -15.52 8.77
C ASP A 97 0.62 -14.99 8.63
N LEU A 98 1.20 -14.57 9.75
CA LEU A 98 2.58 -14.14 9.89
C LEU A 98 3.43 -15.09 10.75
N SER A 99 2.92 -16.26 11.14
CA SER A 99 3.62 -17.20 12.06
C SER A 99 4.96 -17.68 11.48
N GLY A 100 4.98 -17.92 10.16
CA GLY A 100 6.19 -18.30 9.43
C GLY A 100 7.07 -17.12 8.99
N HIS A 101 6.67 -15.87 9.28
CA HIS A 101 7.46 -14.72 8.86
C HIS A 101 8.81 -14.66 9.59
N ARG A 102 9.85 -14.35 8.81
CA ARG A 102 11.19 -14.03 9.32
C ARG A 102 11.62 -12.70 8.72
N ALA A 103 12.00 -11.77 9.58
CA ALA A 103 12.45 -10.45 9.16
C ALA A 103 13.74 -10.60 8.35
N ALA A 104 13.82 -9.82 7.27
CA ALA A 104 14.98 -9.74 6.40
C ALA A 104 15.41 -8.28 6.25
N ARG A 105 16.71 -8.03 6.35
CA ARG A 105 17.27 -6.70 6.09
C ARG A 105 17.13 -6.35 4.63
N PHE A 106 16.81 -5.10 4.38
CA PHE A 106 16.75 -4.58 3.02
C PHE A 106 18.13 -4.62 2.38
N ASP A 107 18.20 -5.25 1.22
CA ASP A 107 19.36 -5.27 0.32
C ASP A 107 18.90 -4.94 -1.09
N LYS A 108 19.50 -3.92 -1.69
CA LYS A 108 19.16 -3.49 -3.06
C LYS A 108 19.37 -4.58 -4.11
N SER A 109 20.28 -5.54 -3.88
CA SER A 109 20.53 -6.66 -4.80
C SER A 109 19.34 -7.61 -4.94
N LEU A 110 18.40 -7.58 -3.97
CA LEU A 110 17.19 -8.38 -3.97
C LEU A 110 16.02 -7.71 -4.72
N ILE A 111 16.20 -6.47 -5.18
CA ILE A 111 15.20 -5.71 -5.93
C ILE A 111 15.41 -5.94 -7.44
N ALA A 112 14.40 -6.54 -8.06
CA ALA A 112 14.41 -6.80 -9.50
C ALA A 112 13.99 -5.56 -10.31
N PRO A 113 14.32 -5.47 -11.62
CA PRO A 113 13.97 -4.31 -12.45
C PRO A 113 12.47 -3.99 -12.51
N ASN A 114 11.61 -4.99 -12.37
CA ASN A 114 10.15 -4.81 -12.42
C ASN A 114 9.49 -4.83 -11.03
N ASP A 115 10.26 -4.60 -9.98
CA ASP A 115 9.72 -4.44 -8.64
C ASP A 115 9.23 -3.00 -8.41
N LEU A 116 8.07 -2.89 -7.76
CA LEU A 116 7.61 -1.65 -7.16
C LEU A 116 8.00 -1.65 -5.69
N VAL A 117 8.86 -0.71 -5.28
CA VAL A 117 9.23 -0.56 -3.87
C VAL A 117 8.24 0.38 -3.18
N MET A 118 7.54 -0.11 -2.16
CA MET A 118 6.57 0.66 -1.37
C MET A 118 7.03 0.81 0.06
N VAL A 119 7.11 2.06 0.53
CA VAL A 119 7.54 2.39 1.88
C VAL A 119 6.46 3.11 2.68
N PHE A 120 6.56 3.12 4.01
CA PHE A 120 5.51 3.62 4.92
C PHE A 120 5.75 5.04 5.42
N GLU A 121 6.98 5.53 5.35
CA GLU A 121 7.37 6.84 5.88
C GLU A 121 8.37 7.52 4.94
N PRO A 122 8.38 8.86 4.86
CA PRO A 122 9.35 9.60 4.04
C PRO A 122 10.82 9.31 4.37
N ARG A 123 11.14 9.02 5.63
CA ARG A 123 12.52 8.66 6.02
C ARG A 123 12.97 7.34 5.38
N HIS A 124 12.06 6.41 5.15
CA HIS A 124 12.37 5.17 4.43
C HIS A 124 12.72 5.44 2.97
N LEU A 125 12.04 6.42 2.30
CA LEU A 125 12.41 6.83 0.95
C LEU A 125 13.86 7.32 0.89
N VAL A 126 14.22 8.21 1.82
CA VAL A 126 15.58 8.77 1.89
C VAL A 126 16.62 7.65 1.99
N GLU A 127 16.35 6.66 2.85
CA GLU A 127 17.28 5.55 3.05
C GLU A 127 17.38 4.64 1.81
N ILE A 128 16.26 4.30 1.17
CA ILE A 128 16.22 3.49 -0.05
C ILE A 128 17.00 4.18 -1.18
N VAL A 129 16.78 5.49 -1.38
CA VAL A 129 17.48 6.29 -2.39
C VAL A 129 18.97 6.38 -2.07
N ARG A 130 19.34 6.58 -0.80
CA ARG A 130 20.75 6.63 -0.36
C ARG A 130 21.50 5.32 -0.66
N GLN A 131 20.82 4.18 -0.59
CA GLN A 131 21.38 2.88 -0.95
C GLN A 131 21.51 2.68 -2.47
N GLY A 132 21.08 3.64 -3.28
CA GLY A 132 21.21 3.60 -4.74
C GLY A 132 20.26 2.59 -5.38
N VAL A 133 19.08 2.40 -4.85
CA VAL A 133 18.05 1.55 -5.46
C VAL A 133 17.50 2.21 -6.71
N THR A 134 17.54 1.47 -7.80
CA THR A 134 16.90 1.81 -9.08
C THR A 134 15.82 0.78 -9.38
N ALA A 135 14.66 0.91 -8.77
CA ALA A 135 13.52 0.07 -9.09
C ALA A 135 12.91 0.54 -10.41
N GLY A 136 12.95 -0.28 -11.44
CA GLY A 136 12.47 0.09 -12.77
C GLY A 136 10.97 0.38 -12.81
N ALA A 137 10.17 -0.30 -11.99
CA ALA A 137 8.74 0.01 -11.87
C ALA A 137 8.47 1.24 -11.00
N GLY A 138 9.38 1.61 -10.09
CA GLY A 138 9.32 2.82 -9.27
C GLY A 138 9.46 2.58 -7.77
N ILE A 139 9.61 3.69 -7.04
CA ILE A 139 9.67 3.73 -5.57
C ILE A 139 8.60 4.71 -5.09
N THR A 140 7.79 4.33 -4.10
CA THR A 140 6.68 5.18 -3.67
C THR A 140 6.32 5.04 -2.18
N LEU A 141 5.55 6.00 -1.68
CA LEU A 141 4.90 5.93 -0.37
C LEU A 141 3.55 5.22 -0.51
N ILE A 142 3.31 4.17 0.27
CA ILE A 142 2.08 3.37 0.17
C ILE A 142 0.81 4.22 0.38
N GLY A 143 0.82 5.15 1.32
CA GLY A 143 -0.35 5.93 1.74
C GLY A 143 -0.72 7.11 0.85
N ILE A 144 -0.06 7.35 -0.29
CA ILE A 144 -0.42 8.46 -1.19
C ILE A 144 -1.43 8.07 -2.27
N TRP A 145 -1.74 6.78 -2.41
CA TRP A 145 -2.55 6.24 -3.50
C TRP A 145 -4.05 6.14 -3.17
N THR A 146 -4.45 6.54 -1.97
CA THR A 146 -5.85 6.61 -1.51
C THR A 146 -6.23 8.04 -1.12
N LYS A 147 -7.50 8.27 -0.80
CA LYS A 147 -7.99 9.53 -0.23
C LYS A 147 -8.64 9.27 1.14
N PRO A 148 -8.29 10.02 2.16
CA PRO A 148 -7.27 11.08 2.20
C PRO A 148 -5.86 10.52 2.07
N ARG A 149 -4.95 11.26 1.41
CA ARG A 149 -3.55 10.84 1.28
C ARG A 149 -2.82 10.93 2.62
N ARG A 150 -2.07 9.87 2.92
CA ARG A 150 -1.28 9.77 4.17
C ARG A 150 0.17 9.41 3.86
N PRO A 151 1.02 10.40 3.51
CA PRO A 151 2.41 10.13 3.15
C PRO A 151 3.28 9.63 4.30
N HIS A 152 2.76 9.63 5.53
CA HIS A 152 3.44 9.12 6.73
C HIS A 152 2.50 8.19 7.50
N ILE A 153 2.88 6.92 7.63
CA ILE A 153 2.19 5.89 8.42
C ILE A 153 3.12 5.49 9.56
N GLN A 154 2.80 5.99 10.75
CA GLN A 154 3.60 5.77 11.95
C GLN A 154 3.78 4.28 12.26
N ASP A 155 4.95 3.92 12.83
CA ASP A 155 5.22 2.58 13.33
C ASP A 155 4.30 2.22 14.49
N PRO A 156 3.56 1.09 14.42
CA PRO A 156 2.74 0.62 15.53
C PRO A 156 3.55 -0.08 16.63
N TYR A 157 4.82 -0.40 16.40
CA TYR A 157 5.67 -1.04 17.39
C TYR A 157 5.70 -0.27 18.72
N GLY A 158 5.41 -0.96 19.82
CA GLY A 158 5.34 -0.34 21.15
C GLY A 158 4.13 0.59 21.36
N ARG A 159 3.13 0.54 20.49
CA ARG A 159 1.88 1.31 20.60
C ARG A 159 0.74 0.43 21.11
N SER A 160 -0.40 1.07 21.40
CA SER A 160 -1.63 0.39 21.82
C SER A 160 -2.18 -0.55 20.74
N ASP A 161 -2.91 -1.59 21.16
CA ASP A 161 -3.64 -2.46 20.22
C ASP A 161 -4.63 -1.67 19.35
N ARG A 162 -5.25 -0.62 19.88
CA ARG A 162 -6.11 0.30 19.11
C ARG A 162 -5.34 0.91 17.93
N TYR A 163 -4.11 1.33 18.15
CA TYR A 163 -3.30 1.89 17.07
C TYR A 163 -2.82 0.83 16.09
N PHE A 164 -2.51 -0.39 16.55
CA PHE A 164 -2.23 -1.52 15.64
C PHE A 164 -3.41 -1.79 14.71
N GLN A 165 -4.62 -1.88 15.26
CA GLN A 165 -5.83 -2.09 14.46
C GLN A 165 -6.04 -0.98 13.44
N GLN A 166 -5.86 0.29 13.85
CA GLN A 166 -5.95 1.45 12.97
C GLN A 166 -4.91 1.39 11.85
N CYS A 167 -3.64 1.14 12.19
CA CYS A 167 -2.55 1.04 11.23
C CYS A 167 -2.80 -0.06 10.19
N PHE A 168 -3.27 -1.24 10.63
CA PHE A 168 -3.54 -2.34 9.73
C PHE A 168 -4.79 -2.11 8.88
N SER A 169 -5.83 -1.45 9.42
CA SER A 169 -6.99 -1.03 8.62
C SER A 169 -6.61 -0.07 7.50
N GLU A 170 -5.68 0.85 7.77
CA GLU A 170 -5.15 1.74 6.73
C GLU A 170 -4.35 0.98 5.67
N ILE A 171 -3.51 0.03 6.10
CA ILE A 171 -2.75 -0.81 5.17
C ILE A 171 -3.71 -1.62 4.28
N ASP A 172 -4.81 -2.17 4.83
CA ASP A 172 -5.82 -2.86 4.04
C ASP A 172 -6.37 -1.97 2.91
N LEU A 173 -6.79 -0.73 3.24
CA LEU A 173 -7.28 0.22 2.23
C LEU A 173 -6.24 0.51 1.14
N TYR A 174 -4.95 0.60 1.50
CA TYR A 174 -3.89 0.85 0.53
C TYR A 174 -3.62 -0.36 -0.36
N ILE A 175 -3.69 -1.57 0.20
CA ILE A 175 -3.51 -2.81 -0.57
C ILE A 175 -4.69 -3.05 -1.50
N ASP A 176 -5.94 -2.79 -1.05
CA ASP A 176 -7.13 -2.89 -1.90
C ASP A 176 -7.03 -1.91 -3.09
N ALA A 177 -6.59 -0.67 -2.84
CA ALA A 177 -6.37 0.32 -3.90
C ALA A 177 -5.22 -0.08 -4.85
N LEU A 178 -4.15 -0.69 -4.34
CA LEU A 178 -3.04 -1.23 -5.12
C LEU A 178 -3.52 -2.36 -6.02
N ALA A 179 -4.28 -3.33 -5.48
CA ALA A 179 -4.82 -4.46 -6.23
C ALA A 179 -5.68 -3.99 -7.41
N LYS A 180 -6.60 -3.06 -7.15
CA LYS A 180 -7.42 -2.45 -8.20
C LYS A 180 -6.57 -1.80 -9.30
N ARG A 181 -5.58 -1.01 -8.91
CA ARG A 181 -4.71 -0.31 -9.84
C ARG A 181 -3.87 -1.26 -10.70
N LEU A 182 -3.31 -2.32 -10.11
CA LEU A 182 -2.57 -3.33 -10.85
C LEU A 182 -3.48 -4.07 -11.83
N ALA A 183 -4.71 -4.42 -11.43
CA ALA A 183 -5.67 -5.05 -12.31
C ALA A 183 -6.03 -4.15 -13.52
N GLU A 184 -6.23 -2.85 -13.30
CA GLU A 184 -6.52 -1.87 -14.36
C GLU A 184 -5.37 -1.77 -15.40
N HIS A 185 -4.12 -1.88 -14.96
CA HIS A 185 -2.95 -1.76 -15.83
C HIS A 185 -2.45 -3.08 -16.43
N HIS A 186 -2.90 -4.23 -15.91
CA HIS A 186 -2.57 -5.55 -16.43
C HIS A 186 -3.71 -6.20 -17.22
N ALA A 187 -4.89 -5.57 -17.28
CA ALA A 187 -5.98 -6.02 -18.13
C ALA A 187 -5.55 -5.96 -19.61
N PRO A 188 -5.80 -7.00 -20.42
CA PRO A 188 -5.51 -6.96 -21.84
C PRO A 188 -6.28 -5.79 -22.48
N ALA A 189 -5.60 -5.03 -23.33
CA ALA A 189 -6.16 -3.90 -24.07
C ALA A 189 -7.26 -4.38 -25.04
N GLY A 190 -8.41 -4.80 -24.53
CA GLY A 190 -9.52 -5.35 -25.33
C GLY A 190 -10.78 -5.65 -24.52
N ALA A 191 -10.76 -5.52 -23.20
CA ALA A 191 -11.92 -5.87 -22.37
C ALA A 191 -12.91 -4.72 -22.10
N ALA A 192 -12.73 -3.56 -22.72
CA ALA A 192 -13.51 -2.36 -22.39
C ALA A 192 -14.65 -2.02 -23.37
N VAL A 193 -15.04 -2.89 -24.32
CA VAL A 193 -16.19 -2.63 -25.20
C VAL A 193 -16.96 -3.91 -25.48
N MET A 194 -17.69 -4.44 -24.50
CA MET A 194 -18.83 -5.34 -24.74
C MET A 194 -19.85 -5.18 -23.61
N GLY A 195 -20.70 -4.18 -23.75
CA GLY A 195 -21.82 -4.04 -22.82
C GLY A 195 -22.54 -2.72 -23.01
N CYS A 196 -23.28 -2.59 -24.11
CA CYS A 196 -24.57 -1.92 -24.21
C CYS A 196 -24.93 -1.63 -25.68
N HIS A 197 -25.37 -2.65 -26.43
CA HIS A 197 -26.26 -2.47 -27.55
C HIS A 197 -27.00 -3.80 -27.77
N SER A 198 -28.10 -3.97 -27.08
CA SER A 198 -29.20 -4.81 -27.55
C SER A 198 -30.50 -4.28 -26.96
N GLU A 199 -31.45 -4.12 -27.88
CA GLU A 199 -32.87 -3.95 -27.64
C GLU A 199 -33.44 -2.52 -27.55
N VAL A 200 -33.59 -1.89 -28.71
CA VAL A 200 -34.82 -1.17 -29.01
C VAL A 200 -35.09 -1.32 -30.52
N THR A 201 -35.71 -2.42 -30.95
CA THR A 201 -36.45 -2.46 -32.21
C THR A 201 -37.36 -3.70 -32.20
N SER A 202 -38.54 -3.56 -31.62
CA SER A 202 -39.73 -4.31 -32.09
C SER A 202 -40.97 -3.82 -31.33
N SER A 203 -41.62 -2.77 -31.86
CA SER A 203 -43.06 -2.59 -31.64
C SER A 203 -43.55 -1.40 -32.51
N LEU A 204 -43.70 -1.65 -33.78
CA LEU A 204 -44.56 -0.85 -34.66
C LEU A 204 -44.83 -1.62 -35.94
N LYS A 205 -45.76 -2.57 -35.89
CA LYS A 205 -46.57 -3.03 -37.03
C LYS A 205 -47.73 -3.83 -36.48
N ASN A 206 -48.88 -3.21 -36.36
CA ASN A 206 -50.19 -3.74 -36.68
C ASN A 206 -51.28 -2.83 -36.12
N ALA A 207 -51.70 -1.90 -36.92
CA ALA A 207 -53.03 -1.31 -36.90
C ALA A 207 -53.29 -0.70 -38.28
N SER A 208 -53.81 -1.53 -39.20
CA SER A 208 -54.64 -1.11 -40.34
C SER A 208 -55.23 -2.35 -40.96
N SER A 209 -56.47 -2.53 -40.75
CA SER A 209 -57.53 -3.11 -41.61
C SER A 209 -58.59 -3.80 -40.76
N GLU A 210 -59.64 -3.22 -40.80
CA GLU A 210 -61.08 -3.43 -40.78
C GLU A 210 -61.79 -2.78 -39.62
#